data_7baa22c765e924addec0f5f0c2918c1a
#
_entry.id   7baa22c765e924addec0f5f0c2918c1a
#
_cell.length_a   1.000
_cell.length_b   1.000
_cell.length_c   1.000
_cell.angle_alpha   90.00
_cell.angle_beta   90.00
_cell.angle_gamma   90.00
#
_symmetry.space_group_name_H-M   'P 1'
#
loop_
_entity.id
_entity.type
_entity.pdbx_description
1 polymer ?
#
loop_
_entity_poly.entity_id
_entity_poly.type
_entity_poly.pdbx_seq_one_letter_code
_entity_poly.pdbx_strand_id
1 'polypeptide(L)'
;MKRWADDGHIGIAKTAGGHRRIPIADAIRFIRERHLAIERPEILGLGELQAAPEAQRAASPADQLRAFLVDGKAAEARGLILSWYLAGQSIATIGDEHLRPAFETIGSLWLDSSDGIFVEHRATEIGLAALHQLSALLPVPTSGPVALGGACSGDTSLLPTTLVAMVLTEHGFRAQNLGANTPIASLTHAITRERPALVWFSANHLDDARAFDRDLIALSSTLERFDAMAILGGRALAGLSNPMGPRLRVARSLTELAAWVDGWNQRRTTP
;
A
#
# COMPACT_ATOMS: atom_id res chain seq x y z
N MET A 1 23.39 -19.78 4.45
CA MET A 1 22.63 -19.49 3.22
C MET A 1 22.61 -20.66 2.23
N LYS A 2 23.75 -21.30 1.89
CA LYS A 2 23.77 -22.42 0.92
C LYS A 2 22.83 -23.56 1.33
N ARG A 3 22.83 -23.99 2.59
CA ARG A 3 21.97 -25.05 3.12
C ARG A 3 20.47 -24.70 2.98
N TRP A 4 20.05 -23.47 3.32
CA TRP A 4 18.65 -23.05 3.19
C TRP A 4 18.15 -22.99 1.74
N ALA A 5 19.06 -22.68 0.80
CA ALA A 5 18.76 -22.72 -0.63
C ALA A 5 18.65 -24.16 -1.14
N ASP A 6 19.51 -25.06 -0.64
CA ASP A 6 19.51 -26.49 -0.99
C ASP A 6 18.26 -27.21 -0.41
N ASP A 7 17.83 -26.82 0.80
CA ASP A 7 16.64 -27.34 1.48
C ASP A 7 15.32 -26.70 0.96
N GLY A 8 15.40 -25.79 -0.04
CA GLY A 8 14.22 -25.15 -0.64
C GLY A 8 13.55 -24.08 0.22
N HIS A 9 14.16 -23.64 1.32
CA HIS A 9 13.61 -22.60 2.21
C HIS A 9 13.71 -21.19 1.62
N ILE A 10 14.60 -20.97 0.65
CA ILE A 10 14.78 -19.69 -0.02
C ILE A 10 14.85 -19.88 -1.53
N GLY A 11 14.09 -19.06 -2.27
CA GLY A 11 14.11 -19.10 -3.73
C GLY A 11 15.48 -18.72 -4.30
N ILE A 12 15.92 -19.42 -5.34
CA ILE A 12 17.15 -19.12 -6.05
C ILE A 12 16.91 -18.97 -7.54
N ALA A 13 17.58 -17.99 -8.16
CA ALA A 13 17.71 -17.85 -9.59
C ALA A 13 19.12 -18.30 -10.01
N LYS A 14 19.26 -18.96 -11.16
CA LYS A 14 20.56 -19.30 -11.74
C LYS A 14 20.89 -18.32 -12.86
N THR A 15 22.10 -17.76 -12.86
CA THR A 15 22.61 -16.97 -13.99
C THR A 15 23.01 -17.92 -15.13
N ALA A 16 23.21 -17.38 -16.34
CA ALA A 16 23.71 -18.14 -17.49
C ALA A 16 25.05 -18.86 -17.20
N GLY A 17 25.89 -18.31 -16.32
CA GLY A 17 27.13 -18.92 -15.86
C GLY A 17 26.98 -19.92 -14.70
N GLY A 18 25.74 -20.32 -14.36
CA GLY A 18 25.46 -21.30 -13.29
C GLY A 18 25.56 -20.78 -11.87
N HIS A 19 25.84 -19.49 -11.66
CA HIS A 19 25.88 -18.90 -10.31
C HIS A 19 24.47 -18.76 -9.74
N ARG A 20 24.30 -19.14 -8.47
CA ARG A 20 23.03 -19.00 -7.73
C ARG A 20 22.92 -17.57 -7.22
N ARG A 21 21.80 -16.92 -7.49
CA ARG A 21 21.41 -15.62 -6.93
C ARG A 21 20.10 -15.77 -6.17
N ILE A 22 19.97 -15.06 -5.07
CA ILE A 22 18.72 -14.97 -4.31
C ILE A 22 18.04 -13.68 -4.73
N PRO A 23 16.81 -13.74 -5.30
CA PRO A 23 16.02 -12.54 -5.52
C PRO A 23 15.81 -11.80 -4.21
N ILE A 24 15.84 -10.46 -4.24
CA ILE A 24 15.74 -9.66 -3.02
C ILE A 24 14.40 -9.88 -2.30
N ALA A 25 13.31 -10.02 -3.04
CA ALA A 25 11.99 -10.30 -2.46
C ALA A 25 11.96 -11.65 -1.70
N ASP A 26 12.64 -12.69 -2.21
CA ASP A 26 12.76 -13.97 -1.52
C ASP A 26 13.64 -13.87 -0.26
N ALA A 27 14.72 -13.08 -0.33
CA ALA A 27 15.55 -12.81 0.84
C ALA A 27 14.77 -12.07 1.93
N ILE A 28 14.02 -11.03 1.56
CA ILE A 28 13.19 -10.26 2.49
C ILE A 28 12.07 -11.11 3.09
N ARG A 29 11.35 -11.90 2.27
CA ARG A 29 10.36 -12.84 2.78
C ARG A 29 10.98 -13.79 3.82
N PHE A 30 12.12 -14.39 3.52
CA PHE A 30 12.80 -15.32 4.42
C PHE A 30 13.26 -14.64 5.72
N ILE A 31 13.76 -13.39 5.65
CA ILE A 31 14.14 -12.59 6.82
C ILE A 31 12.92 -12.35 7.71
N ARG A 32 11.80 -11.94 7.13
CA ARG A 32 10.55 -11.66 7.86
C ARG A 32 9.98 -12.92 8.52
N GLU A 33 9.85 -14.02 7.76
CA GLU A 33 9.31 -15.30 8.27
C GLU A 33 10.13 -15.89 9.42
N ARG A 34 11.43 -15.63 9.43
CA ARG A 34 12.36 -16.17 10.41
C ARG A 34 12.80 -15.15 11.47
N HIS A 35 12.30 -13.91 11.39
CA HIS A 35 12.69 -12.81 12.28
C HIS A 35 14.20 -12.64 12.40
N LEU A 36 14.91 -12.68 11.26
CA LEU A 36 16.36 -12.63 11.25
C LEU A 36 16.85 -11.18 11.32
N ALA A 37 17.88 -10.95 12.14
CA ALA A 37 18.59 -9.68 12.14
C ALA A 37 19.41 -9.52 10.85
N ILE A 38 19.46 -8.30 10.32
CA ILE A 38 20.25 -7.92 9.14
C ILE A 38 21.53 -7.23 9.61
N GLU A 39 22.66 -7.89 9.53
CA GLU A 39 23.94 -7.33 9.96
C GLU A 39 24.48 -6.27 8.99
N ARG A 40 24.23 -6.44 7.70
CA ARG A 40 24.73 -5.57 6.62
C ARG A 40 23.62 -5.23 5.64
N PRO A 41 22.73 -4.27 6.01
CA PRO A 41 21.59 -3.89 5.18
C PRO A 41 22.00 -3.25 3.84
N GLU A 42 23.15 -2.62 3.76
CA GLU A 42 23.68 -2.01 2.53
C GLU A 42 23.88 -3.02 1.39
N ILE A 43 24.17 -4.29 1.70
CA ILE A 43 24.29 -5.37 0.68
C ILE A 43 22.94 -5.66 0.01
N LEU A 44 21.84 -5.42 0.73
CA LEU A 44 20.47 -5.58 0.23
C LEU A 44 19.93 -4.30 -0.40
N GLY A 45 20.74 -3.22 -0.48
CA GLY A 45 20.28 -1.91 -0.90
C GLY A 45 19.39 -1.20 0.13
N LEU A 46 19.49 -1.59 1.39
CA LEU A 46 18.67 -1.10 2.51
C LEU A 46 19.52 -0.29 3.51
N GLY A 47 20.44 0.53 2.99
CA GLY A 47 21.37 1.31 3.83
C GLY A 47 20.67 2.24 4.83
N GLU A 48 19.45 2.68 4.54
CA GLU A 48 18.64 3.51 5.44
C GLU A 48 18.26 2.81 6.75
N LEU A 49 18.32 1.48 6.81
CA LEU A 49 18.11 0.76 8.07
C LEU A 49 19.16 1.11 9.13
N GLN A 50 20.35 1.56 8.72
CA GLN A 50 21.37 2.05 9.66
C GLN A 50 21.00 3.40 10.28
N ALA A 51 20.16 4.18 9.59
CA ALA A 51 19.63 5.43 10.11
C ALA A 51 18.36 5.23 10.95
N ALA A 52 17.79 4.01 10.96
CA ALA A 52 16.63 3.70 11.79
C ALA A 52 17.04 3.82 13.27
N PRO A 53 16.38 4.69 14.05
CA PRO A 53 16.73 4.86 15.45
C PRO A 53 16.39 3.60 16.25
N GLU A 54 17.16 3.34 17.29
CA GLU A 54 16.71 2.44 18.35
C GLU A 54 15.39 2.98 18.92
N ALA A 55 14.40 2.10 19.12
CA ALA A 55 13.08 2.48 19.58
C ALA A 55 13.18 3.35 20.83
N GLN A 56 12.85 4.63 20.71
CA GLN A 56 12.78 5.52 21.85
C GLN A 56 11.58 5.10 22.69
N ARG A 57 11.82 4.65 23.91
CA ARG A 57 10.83 4.12 24.85
C ARG A 57 9.68 5.07 25.22
N ALA A 58 9.75 6.35 24.82
CA ALA A 58 8.81 7.39 25.25
C ALA A 58 7.83 7.88 24.18
N ALA A 59 8.05 7.60 22.90
CA ALA A 59 7.20 8.06 21.79
C ALA A 59 6.53 6.89 21.09
N SER A 60 5.27 7.07 20.64
CA SER A 60 4.64 6.08 19.80
C SER A 60 5.38 5.97 18.45
N PRO A 61 5.33 4.81 17.76
CA PRO A 61 5.92 4.68 16.42
C PRO A 61 5.44 5.75 15.43
N ALA A 62 4.16 6.12 15.47
CA ALA A 62 3.58 7.17 14.64
C ALA A 62 4.15 8.57 14.97
N ASP A 63 4.35 8.89 16.26
CA ASP A 63 4.95 10.16 16.68
C ASP A 63 6.41 10.27 16.28
N GLN A 64 7.16 9.17 16.36
CA GLN A 64 8.54 9.12 15.92
C GLN A 64 8.65 9.35 14.40
N LEU A 65 7.81 8.67 13.61
CA LEU A 65 7.73 8.89 12.18
C LEU A 65 7.36 10.34 11.86
N ARG A 66 6.32 10.88 12.52
CA ARG A 66 5.89 12.27 12.35
C ARG A 66 7.04 13.25 12.59
N ALA A 67 7.82 13.07 13.66
CA ALA A 67 8.95 13.93 13.95
C ALA A 67 10.00 13.93 12.82
N PHE A 68 10.36 12.75 12.28
CA PHE A 68 11.28 12.66 11.15
C PHE A 68 10.73 13.32 9.88
N LEU A 69 9.44 13.12 9.59
CA LEU A 69 8.79 13.71 8.42
C LEU A 69 8.76 15.25 8.52
N VAL A 70 8.38 15.79 9.68
CA VAL A 70 8.35 17.24 9.96
C VAL A 70 9.74 17.85 9.87
N ASP A 71 10.76 17.18 10.41
CA ASP A 71 12.16 17.65 10.36
C ASP A 71 12.81 17.44 8.99
N GLY A 72 12.17 16.71 8.06
CA GLY A 72 12.74 16.39 6.75
C GLY A 72 13.86 15.33 6.81
N LYS A 73 13.91 14.52 7.87
CA LYS A 73 14.88 13.44 8.08
C LYS A 73 14.47 12.22 7.25
N ALA A 74 14.69 12.32 5.94
CA ALA A 74 14.19 11.36 4.96
C ALA A 74 14.78 9.95 5.12
N ALA A 75 16.06 9.83 5.46
CA ALA A 75 16.72 8.54 5.64
C ALA A 75 16.19 7.80 6.87
N GLU A 76 16.03 8.53 7.99
CA GLU A 76 15.49 8.01 9.25
C GLU A 76 14.01 7.58 9.10
N ALA A 77 13.19 8.40 8.42
CA ALA A 77 11.79 8.06 8.16
C ALA A 77 11.68 6.79 7.30
N ARG A 78 12.46 6.68 6.21
CA ARG A 78 12.50 5.48 5.37
C ARG A 78 13.02 4.27 6.13
N GLY A 79 14.12 4.42 6.87
CA GLY A 79 14.69 3.36 7.68
C GLY A 79 13.69 2.82 8.70
N LEU A 80 12.93 3.71 9.35
CA LEU A 80 11.90 3.34 10.32
C LEU A 80 10.76 2.54 9.66
N ILE A 81 10.21 2.99 8.53
CA ILE A 81 9.14 2.28 7.81
C ILE A 81 9.63 0.90 7.34
N LEU A 82 10.84 0.80 6.80
CA LEU A 82 11.44 -0.46 6.39
C LEU A 82 11.65 -1.41 7.58
N SER A 83 12.08 -0.88 8.74
CA SER A 83 12.30 -1.69 9.94
C SER A 83 11.02 -2.36 10.43
N TRP A 84 9.87 -1.67 10.41
CA TRP A 84 8.57 -2.25 10.77
C TRP A 84 8.19 -3.40 9.84
N TYR A 85 8.36 -3.21 8.53
CA TYR A 85 8.07 -4.25 7.56
C TYR A 85 8.96 -5.48 7.76
N LEU A 86 10.26 -5.29 7.96
CA LEU A 86 11.21 -6.38 8.21
C LEU A 86 10.98 -7.07 9.56
N ALA A 87 10.46 -6.36 10.55
CA ALA A 87 10.02 -6.93 11.83
C ALA A 87 8.73 -7.78 11.71
N GLY A 88 8.16 -7.92 10.51
CA GLY A 88 7.00 -8.77 10.25
C GLY A 88 5.66 -8.05 10.21
N GLN A 89 5.61 -6.72 10.41
CA GLN A 89 4.34 -5.99 10.29
C GLN A 89 3.83 -6.03 8.84
N SER A 90 2.51 -6.13 8.69
CA SER A 90 1.85 -6.06 7.38
C SER A 90 1.82 -4.62 6.85
N ILE A 91 1.67 -4.47 5.53
CA ILE A 91 1.46 -3.15 4.91
C ILE A 91 0.21 -2.47 5.50
N ALA A 92 -0.84 -3.24 5.77
CA ALA A 92 -2.07 -2.71 6.37
C ALA A 92 -1.82 -2.13 7.77
N THR A 93 -1.08 -2.85 8.64
CA THR A 93 -0.71 -2.38 9.98
C THR A 93 0.16 -1.12 9.91
N ILE A 94 1.20 -1.11 9.08
CA ILE A 94 2.08 0.06 8.88
C ILE A 94 1.26 1.26 8.41
N GLY A 95 0.34 1.06 7.48
CA GLY A 95 -0.53 2.11 6.96
C GLY A 95 -1.50 2.66 8.00
N ASP A 96 -2.22 1.79 8.71
CA ASP A 96 -3.29 2.20 9.63
C ASP A 96 -2.75 2.73 10.97
N GLU A 97 -1.72 2.09 11.53
CA GLU A 97 -1.26 2.39 12.88
C GLU A 97 -0.11 3.42 12.94
N HIS A 98 0.65 3.56 11.84
CA HIS A 98 1.82 4.44 11.85
C HIS A 98 1.73 5.59 10.84
N LEU A 99 1.48 5.28 9.56
CA LEU A 99 1.46 6.30 8.50
C LEU A 99 0.23 7.21 8.64
N ARG A 100 -0.98 6.63 8.74
CA ARG A 100 -2.21 7.42 8.83
C ARG A 100 -2.17 8.42 9.99
N PRO A 101 -1.89 8.05 11.25
CA PRO A 101 -1.88 9.01 12.36
C PRO A 101 -0.79 10.09 12.20
N ALA A 102 0.39 9.73 11.66
CA ALA A 102 1.45 10.68 11.40
C ALA A 102 1.02 11.74 10.37
N PHE A 103 0.46 11.30 9.24
CA PHE A 103 0.03 12.19 8.16
C PHE A 103 -1.26 12.97 8.48
N GLU A 104 -2.18 12.43 9.26
CA GLU A 104 -3.35 13.18 9.75
C GLU A 104 -2.91 14.38 10.60
N THR A 105 -1.94 14.17 11.49
CA THR A 105 -1.38 15.27 12.30
C THR A 105 -0.61 16.27 11.44
N ILE A 106 0.22 15.82 10.49
CA ILE A 106 0.94 16.71 9.57
C ILE A 106 -0.03 17.51 8.72
N GLY A 107 -1.09 16.87 8.21
CA GLY A 107 -2.13 17.52 7.40
C GLY A 107 -2.92 18.60 8.14
N SER A 108 -2.85 18.69 9.48
CA SER A 108 -3.45 19.78 10.25
C SER A 108 -2.51 20.96 10.48
N LEU A 109 -1.19 20.80 10.27
CA LEU A 109 -0.20 21.85 10.56
C LEU A 109 -0.36 23.10 9.69
N TRP A 110 -0.93 22.99 8.49
CA TRP A 110 -1.15 24.14 7.62
C TRP A 110 -2.17 25.15 8.19
N LEU A 111 -3.02 24.71 9.13
CA LEU A 111 -3.97 25.58 9.82
C LEU A 111 -3.27 26.55 10.79
N ASP A 112 -2.12 26.17 11.33
CA ASP A 112 -1.48 26.84 12.46
C ASP A 112 -0.14 27.50 12.09
N SER A 113 0.41 27.28 10.88
CA SER A 113 1.76 27.73 10.53
C SER A 113 1.87 28.14 9.06
N SER A 114 2.60 29.23 8.80
CA SER A 114 2.92 29.71 7.45
C SER A 114 3.73 28.69 6.63
N ASP A 115 4.47 27.81 7.30
CA ASP A 115 5.32 26.78 6.67
C ASP A 115 4.61 25.44 6.52
N GLY A 116 3.35 25.33 6.97
CA GLY A 116 2.60 24.07 7.03
C GLY A 116 2.48 23.36 5.69
N ILE A 117 2.23 24.10 4.61
CA ILE A 117 2.14 23.54 3.24
C ILE A 117 3.50 22.96 2.81
N PHE A 118 4.59 23.66 3.05
CA PHE A 118 5.93 23.17 2.73
C PHE A 118 6.26 21.88 3.49
N VAL A 119 5.95 21.83 4.79
CA VAL A 119 6.21 20.68 5.64
C VAL A 119 5.36 19.48 5.17
N GLU A 120 4.07 19.68 4.88
CA GLU A 120 3.15 18.64 4.40
C GLU A 120 3.60 18.08 3.06
N HIS A 121 3.93 18.93 2.07
CA HIS A 121 4.41 18.46 0.77
C HIS A 121 5.72 17.70 0.88
N ARG A 122 6.71 18.21 1.66
CA ARG A 122 7.97 17.51 1.89
C ARG A 122 7.75 16.15 2.58
N ALA A 123 6.91 16.10 3.60
CA ALA A 123 6.56 14.86 4.30
C ALA A 123 5.91 13.85 3.36
N THR A 124 4.99 14.29 2.51
CA THR A 124 4.31 13.47 1.50
C THR A 124 5.31 12.85 0.51
N GLU A 125 6.25 13.64 -0.01
CA GLU A 125 7.30 13.14 -0.91
C GLU A 125 8.22 12.12 -0.22
N ILE A 126 8.62 12.37 1.04
CA ILE A 126 9.42 11.41 1.83
C ILE A 126 8.64 10.11 2.02
N GLY A 127 7.36 10.20 2.37
CA GLY A 127 6.48 9.05 2.55
C GLY A 127 6.30 8.24 1.27
N LEU A 128 6.04 8.91 0.13
CA LEU A 128 5.92 8.25 -1.18
C LEU A 128 7.22 7.54 -1.58
N ALA A 129 8.38 8.19 -1.40
CA ALA A 129 9.67 7.58 -1.68
C ALA A 129 9.91 6.33 -0.82
N ALA A 130 9.52 6.36 0.46
CA ALA A 130 9.60 5.21 1.36
C ALA A 130 8.68 4.06 0.89
N LEU A 131 7.43 4.37 0.51
CA LEU A 131 6.49 3.37 0.01
C LEU A 131 6.93 2.76 -1.33
N HIS A 132 7.49 3.54 -2.25
CA HIS A 132 8.04 3.02 -3.51
C HIS A 132 9.21 2.06 -3.26
N GLN A 133 10.13 2.40 -2.34
CA GLN A 133 11.22 1.51 -1.96
C GLN A 133 10.68 0.23 -1.31
N LEU A 134 9.73 0.34 -0.39
CA LEU A 134 9.09 -0.80 0.26
C LEU A 134 8.33 -1.68 -0.74
N SER A 135 7.64 -1.08 -1.71
CA SER A 135 6.92 -1.80 -2.78
C SER A 135 7.86 -2.68 -3.61
N ALA A 136 9.10 -2.23 -3.84
CA ALA A 136 10.11 -3.02 -4.56
C ALA A 136 10.58 -4.28 -3.79
N LEU A 137 10.31 -4.34 -2.48
CA LEU A 137 10.64 -5.49 -1.63
C LEU A 137 9.48 -6.50 -1.51
N LEU A 138 8.28 -6.12 -1.93
CA LEU A 138 7.13 -7.01 -1.92
C LEU A 138 7.31 -8.14 -2.95
N PRO A 139 6.87 -9.37 -2.63
CA PRO A 139 6.78 -10.43 -3.61
C PRO A 139 5.73 -10.06 -4.67
N VAL A 140 6.17 -9.81 -5.90
CA VAL A 140 5.25 -9.52 -7.01
C VAL A 140 4.64 -10.81 -7.51
N PRO A 141 3.32 -11.00 -7.42
CA PRO A 141 2.67 -12.20 -7.93
C PRO A 141 2.82 -12.31 -9.46
N THR A 142 3.40 -13.39 -9.94
CA THR A 142 3.53 -13.68 -11.38
C THR A 142 2.23 -14.23 -11.97
N SER A 143 1.40 -14.82 -11.12
CA SER A 143 0.04 -15.30 -11.41
C SER A 143 -0.89 -14.82 -10.30
N GLY A 144 -2.16 -14.72 -10.57
CA GLY A 144 -3.15 -14.26 -9.61
C GLY A 144 -4.13 -13.27 -10.22
N PRO A 145 -5.19 -12.92 -9.50
CA PRO A 145 -6.21 -12.00 -10.00
C PRO A 145 -5.63 -10.59 -10.20
N VAL A 146 -6.12 -9.92 -11.21
CA VAL A 146 -5.79 -8.50 -11.44
C VAL A 146 -6.65 -7.64 -10.52
N ALA A 147 -6.02 -6.68 -9.88
CA ALA A 147 -6.69 -5.57 -9.23
C ALA A 147 -6.20 -4.25 -9.85
N LEU A 148 -7.10 -3.29 -10.06
CA LEU A 148 -6.72 -1.97 -10.54
C LEU A 148 -7.54 -0.87 -9.88
N GLY A 149 -6.97 0.31 -9.76
CA GLY A 149 -7.67 1.44 -9.15
C GLY A 149 -6.77 2.64 -8.93
N GLY A 150 -7.31 3.65 -8.25
CA GLY A 150 -6.62 4.92 -8.03
C GLY A 150 -7.38 5.82 -7.08
N ALA A 151 -6.90 7.04 -6.92
CA ALA A 151 -7.64 8.09 -6.24
C ALA A 151 -8.66 8.72 -7.21
N CYS A 152 -9.85 9.04 -6.70
CA CYS A 152 -10.97 9.57 -7.49
C CYS A 152 -10.65 10.89 -8.19
N SER A 153 -11.51 11.30 -9.14
CA SER A 153 -11.46 12.65 -9.72
C SER A 153 -11.43 13.71 -8.63
N GLY A 154 -10.52 14.69 -8.77
CA GLY A 154 -10.29 15.76 -7.80
C GLY A 154 -9.42 15.37 -6.61
N ASP A 155 -9.25 14.08 -6.30
CA ASP A 155 -8.36 13.62 -5.22
C ASP A 155 -6.92 13.45 -5.72
N THR A 156 -6.01 14.30 -5.22
CA THR A 156 -4.58 14.28 -5.56
C THR A 156 -3.76 13.42 -4.58
N SER A 157 -4.39 12.77 -3.61
CA SER A 157 -3.73 12.00 -2.55
C SER A 157 -3.15 10.69 -3.10
N LEU A 158 -1.83 10.60 -3.22
CA LEU A 158 -1.13 9.41 -3.73
C LEU A 158 -0.86 8.34 -2.67
N LEU A 159 -0.58 8.74 -1.42
CA LEU A 159 -0.23 7.81 -0.34
C LEU A 159 -1.29 6.72 -0.11
N PRO A 160 -2.59 7.06 0.04
CA PRO A 160 -3.62 6.06 0.33
C PRO A 160 -3.78 5.05 -0.81
N THR A 161 -3.84 5.51 -2.05
CA THR A 161 -4.00 4.59 -3.21
C THR A 161 -2.77 3.72 -3.42
N THR A 162 -1.56 4.22 -3.10
CA THR A 162 -0.32 3.43 -3.13
C THR A 162 -0.36 2.33 -2.06
N LEU A 163 -0.78 2.65 -0.84
CA LEU A 163 -0.94 1.67 0.24
C LEU A 163 -1.95 0.58 -0.12
N VAL A 164 -3.10 0.93 -0.71
CA VAL A 164 -4.08 -0.05 -1.18
C VAL A 164 -3.46 -1.01 -2.20
N ALA A 165 -2.74 -0.50 -3.20
CA ALA A 165 -2.06 -1.35 -4.17
C ALA A 165 -1.05 -2.30 -3.53
N MET A 166 -0.29 -1.81 -2.53
CA MET A 166 0.69 -2.62 -1.80
C MET A 166 0.01 -3.71 -0.95
N VAL A 167 -1.09 -3.40 -0.23
CA VAL A 167 -1.89 -4.40 0.51
C VAL A 167 -2.38 -5.47 -0.44
N LEU A 168 -2.97 -5.09 -1.58
CA LEU A 168 -3.46 -6.05 -2.56
C LEU A 168 -2.33 -6.93 -3.13
N THR A 169 -1.14 -6.36 -3.35
CA THR A 169 0.05 -7.11 -3.77
C THR A 169 0.49 -8.11 -2.70
N GLU A 170 0.53 -7.71 -1.44
CA GLU A 170 0.86 -8.58 -0.30
C GLU A 170 -0.11 -9.77 -0.19
N HIS A 171 -1.39 -9.58 -0.59
CA HIS A 171 -2.43 -10.61 -0.61
C HIS A 171 -2.58 -11.35 -1.96
N GLY A 172 -1.56 -11.28 -2.83
CA GLY A 172 -1.48 -12.12 -4.03
C GLY A 172 -2.15 -11.56 -5.29
N PHE A 173 -2.60 -10.29 -5.28
CA PHE A 173 -3.12 -9.65 -6.48
C PHE A 173 -1.99 -9.04 -7.33
N ARG A 174 -2.18 -9.08 -8.65
CA ARG A 174 -1.42 -8.24 -9.58
C ARG A 174 -2.04 -6.84 -9.58
N ALA A 175 -1.65 -6.02 -8.62
CA ALA A 175 -2.22 -4.70 -8.41
C ALA A 175 -1.62 -3.65 -9.37
N GLN A 176 -2.49 -2.86 -10.02
CA GLN A 176 -2.13 -1.76 -10.92
C GLN A 176 -2.70 -0.46 -10.38
N ASN A 177 -1.83 0.37 -9.81
CA ASN A 177 -2.21 1.70 -9.32
C ASN A 177 -2.20 2.71 -10.47
N LEU A 178 -3.36 3.30 -10.75
CA LEU A 178 -3.52 4.33 -11.78
C LEU A 178 -3.18 5.74 -11.27
N GLY A 179 -2.86 5.86 -9.98
CA GLY A 179 -2.44 7.11 -9.35
C GLY A 179 -3.58 8.00 -8.90
N ALA A 180 -3.29 9.29 -8.85
CA ALA A 180 -4.22 10.33 -8.41
C ALA A 180 -5.19 10.75 -9.53
N ASN A 181 -6.27 11.43 -9.15
CA ASN A 181 -7.20 12.08 -10.05
C ASN A 181 -7.66 11.17 -11.21
N THR A 182 -8.07 9.94 -10.88
CA THR A 182 -8.51 8.94 -11.86
C THR A 182 -10.04 9.02 -12.03
N PRO A 183 -10.54 9.48 -13.20
CA PRO A 183 -11.98 9.52 -13.48
C PRO A 183 -12.59 8.11 -13.50
N ILE A 184 -13.80 7.95 -12.98
CA ILE A 184 -14.52 6.67 -13.01
C ILE A 184 -14.74 6.19 -14.46
N ALA A 185 -14.95 7.11 -15.41
CA ALA A 185 -15.03 6.76 -16.83
C ALA A 185 -13.75 6.09 -17.34
N SER A 186 -12.56 6.59 -16.96
CA SER A 186 -11.29 5.97 -17.32
C SER A 186 -11.13 4.59 -16.71
N LEU A 187 -11.59 4.42 -15.46
CA LEU A 187 -11.58 3.13 -14.79
C LEU A 187 -12.55 2.14 -15.45
N THR A 188 -13.72 2.58 -15.89
CA THR A 188 -14.67 1.77 -16.67
C THR A 188 -14.04 1.22 -17.96
N HIS A 189 -13.25 2.05 -18.65
CA HIS A 189 -12.47 1.61 -19.81
C HIS A 189 -11.43 0.56 -19.43
N ALA A 190 -10.68 0.79 -18.33
CA ALA A 190 -9.67 -0.13 -17.83
C ALA A 190 -10.29 -1.49 -17.43
N ILE A 191 -11.47 -1.50 -16.79
CA ILE A 191 -12.21 -2.73 -16.43
C ILE A 191 -12.56 -3.52 -17.69
N THR A 192 -13.03 -2.84 -18.74
CA THR A 192 -13.42 -3.50 -19.99
C THR A 192 -12.21 -4.16 -20.67
N ARG A 193 -11.06 -3.53 -20.61
CA ARG A 193 -9.80 -3.98 -21.24
C ARG A 193 -9.09 -5.07 -20.45
N GLU A 194 -8.85 -4.82 -19.16
CA GLU A 194 -8.00 -5.65 -18.29
C GLU A 194 -8.77 -6.74 -17.56
N ARG A 195 -10.10 -6.64 -17.48
CA ARG A 195 -11.02 -7.59 -16.80
C ARG A 195 -10.53 -7.93 -15.38
N PRO A 196 -10.33 -6.95 -14.51
CA PRO A 196 -9.85 -7.18 -13.16
C PRO A 196 -10.91 -7.92 -12.34
N ALA A 197 -10.45 -8.71 -11.38
CA ALA A 197 -11.34 -9.30 -10.38
C ALA A 197 -11.78 -8.28 -9.31
N LEU A 198 -10.93 -7.25 -9.09
CA LEU A 198 -11.14 -6.22 -8.10
C LEU A 198 -10.74 -4.85 -8.65
N VAL A 199 -11.56 -3.84 -8.36
CA VAL A 199 -11.16 -2.43 -8.53
C VAL A 199 -11.20 -1.72 -7.19
N TRP A 200 -10.40 -0.65 -7.03
CA TRP A 200 -10.48 0.18 -5.84
C TRP A 200 -10.56 1.66 -6.19
N PHE A 201 -11.21 2.41 -5.29
CA PHE A 201 -11.26 3.85 -5.30
C PHE A 201 -10.84 4.39 -3.95
N SER A 202 -9.82 5.24 -3.94
CA SER A 202 -9.45 6.04 -2.79
C SER A 202 -10.08 7.42 -2.94
N ALA A 203 -10.89 7.85 -1.97
CA ALA A 203 -11.58 9.13 -1.97
C ALA A 203 -11.33 9.86 -0.65
N ASN A 204 -10.26 10.66 -0.58
CA ASN A 204 -9.97 11.52 0.57
C ASN A 204 -10.51 12.94 0.37
N HIS A 205 -10.73 13.31 -0.89
CA HIS A 205 -11.38 14.53 -1.31
C HIS A 205 -12.36 14.22 -2.46
N LEU A 206 -13.52 14.88 -2.45
CA LEU A 206 -14.51 14.82 -3.52
C LEU A 206 -14.98 16.24 -3.83
N ASP A 207 -14.74 16.72 -5.04
CA ASP A 207 -15.20 18.03 -5.50
C ASP A 207 -16.73 18.06 -5.63
N ASP A 208 -17.34 16.99 -6.14
CA ASP A 208 -18.79 16.82 -6.31
C ASP A 208 -19.21 15.40 -5.92
N ALA A 209 -19.69 15.27 -4.67
CA ALA A 209 -20.19 14.00 -4.15
C ALA A 209 -21.38 13.44 -4.95
N ARG A 210 -22.24 14.31 -5.53
CA ARG A 210 -23.37 13.86 -6.36
C ARG A 210 -22.92 13.33 -7.71
N ALA A 211 -21.88 13.92 -8.30
CA ALA A 211 -21.27 13.37 -9.51
C ALA A 211 -20.64 12.01 -9.22
N PHE A 212 -19.91 11.89 -8.12
CA PHE A 212 -19.33 10.63 -7.68
C PHE A 212 -20.39 9.53 -7.49
N ASP A 213 -21.51 9.82 -6.85
CA ASP A 213 -22.61 8.86 -6.68
C ASP A 213 -23.21 8.42 -8.03
N ARG A 214 -23.46 9.35 -8.95
CA ARG A 214 -23.95 9.02 -10.31
C ARG A 214 -22.97 8.10 -11.04
N ASP A 215 -21.68 8.38 -10.94
CA ASP A 215 -20.63 7.62 -11.60
C ASP A 215 -20.50 6.22 -11.00
N LEU A 216 -20.67 6.06 -9.69
CA LEU A 216 -20.73 4.75 -9.04
C LEU A 216 -21.92 3.91 -9.48
N ILE A 217 -23.10 4.53 -9.64
CA ILE A 217 -24.28 3.84 -10.17
C ILE A 217 -24.01 3.36 -11.60
N ALA A 218 -23.44 4.21 -12.45
CA ALA A 218 -23.08 3.84 -13.82
C ALA A 218 -22.03 2.71 -13.87
N LEU A 219 -21.08 2.71 -12.93
CA LEU A 219 -20.06 1.68 -12.81
C LEU A 219 -20.65 0.32 -12.46
N SER A 220 -21.73 0.25 -11.67
CA SER A 220 -22.31 -1.00 -11.16
C SER A 220 -22.64 -1.98 -12.28
N SER A 221 -23.21 -1.51 -13.39
CA SER A 221 -23.50 -2.36 -14.57
C SER A 221 -22.26 -2.95 -15.22
N THR A 222 -21.15 -2.20 -15.21
CA THR A 222 -19.86 -2.68 -15.72
C THR A 222 -19.26 -3.73 -14.78
N LEU A 223 -19.35 -3.52 -13.46
CA LEU A 223 -18.87 -4.49 -12.47
C LEU A 223 -19.64 -5.82 -12.60
N GLU A 224 -20.96 -5.78 -12.77
CA GLU A 224 -21.80 -6.97 -12.98
C GLU A 224 -21.42 -7.69 -14.26
N ARG A 225 -21.29 -6.97 -15.37
CA ARG A 225 -20.95 -7.54 -16.69
C ARG A 225 -19.63 -8.27 -16.69
N PHE A 226 -18.64 -7.82 -15.94
CA PHE A 226 -17.28 -8.39 -15.92
C PHE A 226 -16.99 -9.21 -14.67
N ASP A 227 -17.99 -9.48 -13.83
CA ASP A 227 -17.87 -10.22 -12.56
C ASP A 227 -16.80 -9.62 -11.63
N ALA A 228 -16.65 -8.30 -11.64
CA ALA A 228 -15.68 -7.57 -10.84
C ALA A 228 -16.32 -7.06 -9.54
N MET A 229 -15.51 -6.92 -8.49
CA MET A 229 -15.87 -6.24 -7.24
C MET A 229 -15.21 -4.86 -7.17
N ALA A 230 -15.85 -3.92 -6.50
CA ALA A 230 -15.26 -2.62 -6.20
C ALA A 230 -15.15 -2.40 -4.69
N ILE A 231 -14.01 -1.87 -4.26
CA ILE A 231 -13.77 -1.43 -2.88
C ILE A 231 -13.52 0.07 -2.88
N LEU A 232 -14.25 0.74 -2.00
CA LEU A 232 -14.13 2.18 -1.79
C LEU A 232 -13.54 2.43 -0.40
N GLY A 233 -12.64 3.39 -0.32
CA GLY A 233 -12.05 3.82 0.95
C GLY A 233 -11.66 5.30 0.91
N GLY A 234 -11.35 5.85 2.07
CA GLY A 234 -10.93 7.24 2.22
C GLY A 234 -11.87 8.06 3.09
N ARG A 235 -11.35 9.14 3.65
CA ARG A 235 -12.06 9.96 4.65
C ARG A 235 -13.31 10.65 4.10
N ALA A 236 -13.36 10.98 2.80
CA ALA A 236 -14.53 11.58 2.19
C ALA A 236 -15.76 10.65 2.17
N LEU A 237 -15.54 9.34 2.36
CA LEU A 237 -16.58 8.32 2.37
C LEU A 237 -17.03 7.93 3.79
N ALA A 238 -16.52 8.57 4.84
CA ALA A 238 -16.80 8.21 6.24
C ALA A 238 -18.29 8.27 6.60
N GLY A 239 -19.10 9.09 5.89
CA GLY A 239 -20.54 9.20 6.05
C GLY A 239 -21.36 8.23 5.21
N LEU A 240 -20.74 7.48 4.29
CA LEU A 240 -21.46 6.49 3.47
C LEU A 240 -21.69 5.21 4.27
N SER A 241 -22.96 4.96 4.60
CA SER A 241 -23.33 3.83 5.45
C SER A 241 -23.38 2.49 4.73
N ASN A 242 -23.55 2.47 3.42
CA ASN A 242 -23.47 1.23 2.63
C ASN A 242 -23.40 1.54 1.12
N PRO A 243 -22.59 0.79 0.37
CA PRO A 243 -22.51 0.98 -1.07
C PRO A 243 -23.81 0.56 -1.76
N MET A 244 -24.12 1.26 -2.85
CA MET A 244 -25.30 1.05 -3.66
C MET A 244 -25.14 -0.19 -4.57
N GLY A 245 -25.12 -1.39 -3.99
CA GLY A 245 -25.14 -2.61 -4.76
C GLY A 245 -24.27 -3.76 -4.22
N PRO A 246 -24.51 -4.99 -4.69
CA PRO A 246 -23.85 -6.19 -4.17
C PRO A 246 -22.36 -6.28 -4.56
N ARG A 247 -21.92 -5.51 -5.56
CA ARG A 247 -20.56 -5.49 -6.08
C ARG A 247 -19.69 -4.38 -5.48
N LEU A 248 -20.25 -3.53 -4.63
CA LEU A 248 -19.56 -2.41 -3.99
C LEU A 248 -19.36 -2.70 -2.50
N ARG A 249 -18.19 -2.38 -1.98
CA ARG A 249 -17.83 -2.48 -0.57
C ARG A 249 -17.12 -1.23 -0.13
N VAL A 250 -17.33 -0.82 1.12
CA VAL A 250 -16.55 0.23 1.76
C VAL A 250 -15.58 -0.44 2.74
N ALA A 251 -14.30 -0.09 2.66
CA ALA A 251 -13.28 -0.42 3.64
C ALA A 251 -12.86 0.86 4.37
N ARG A 252 -13.01 0.88 5.70
CA ARG A 252 -12.69 2.03 6.54
C ARG A 252 -11.24 2.08 6.96
N SER A 253 -10.53 0.96 6.73
CA SER A 253 -9.10 0.82 7.03
C SER A 253 -8.44 -0.15 6.05
N LEU A 254 -7.11 -0.11 5.99
CA LEU A 254 -6.33 -1.08 5.22
C LEU A 254 -6.41 -2.48 5.84
N THR A 255 -6.55 -2.56 7.16
CA THR A 255 -6.76 -3.81 7.88
C THR A 255 -8.12 -4.44 7.53
N GLU A 256 -9.19 -3.63 7.42
CA GLU A 256 -10.50 -4.10 6.95
C GLU A 256 -10.43 -4.58 5.49
N LEU A 257 -9.72 -3.86 4.63
CA LEU A 257 -9.43 -4.29 3.26
C LEU A 257 -8.71 -5.64 3.23
N ALA A 258 -7.64 -5.79 3.99
CA ALA A 258 -6.83 -7.00 4.05
C ALA A 258 -7.68 -8.21 4.49
N ALA A 259 -8.44 -8.07 5.58
CA ALA A 259 -9.33 -9.12 6.09
C ALA A 259 -10.41 -9.52 5.08
N TRP A 260 -10.99 -8.54 4.37
CA TRP A 260 -11.98 -8.83 3.34
C TRP A 260 -11.36 -9.59 2.16
N VAL A 261 -10.17 -9.19 1.72
CA VAL A 261 -9.44 -9.83 0.60
C VAL A 261 -9.06 -11.27 0.94
N ASP A 262 -8.64 -11.55 2.17
CA ASP A 262 -8.36 -12.92 2.62
C ASP A 262 -9.60 -13.81 2.56
N GLY A 263 -10.72 -13.31 3.06
CA GLY A 263 -12.00 -14.02 2.97
C GLY A 263 -12.47 -14.22 1.52
N TRP A 264 -12.17 -13.28 0.62
CA TRP A 264 -12.49 -13.39 -0.80
C TRP A 264 -11.61 -14.44 -1.49
N ASN A 265 -10.30 -14.48 -1.21
CA ASN A 265 -9.37 -15.49 -1.73
C ASN A 265 -9.76 -16.91 -1.30
N GLN A 266 -10.12 -17.11 -0.02
CA GLN A 266 -10.55 -18.40 0.51
C GLN A 266 -11.77 -18.95 -0.23
N ARG A 267 -12.77 -18.11 -0.52
CA ARG A 267 -13.97 -18.53 -1.27
C ARG A 267 -13.70 -18.95 -2.71
N ARG A 268 -12.64 -18.46 -3.34
CA ARG A 268 -12.25 -18.80 -4.71
C ARG A 268 -11.37 -20.04 -4.81
N THR A 269 -10.72 -20.44 -3.72
CA THR A 269 -9.87 -21.64 -3.65
C THR A 269 -10.61 -22.87 -3.14
N THR A 270 -11.82 -22.67 -2.61
CA THR A 270 -12.69 -23.80 -2.22
C THR A 270 -13.50 -24.20 -3.45
N PRO A 271 -13.37 -25.47 -3.95
CA PRO A 271 -14.02 -25.96 -5.16
C PRO A 271 -15.54 -26.05 -5.02
#